data_9d6bfafd57783169f35639e9a8ec7820
#
_entry.id   9d6bfafd57783169f35639e9a8ec7820
#
_cell.length_a   1.000
_cell.length_b   1.000
_cell.length_c   1.000
_cell.angle_alpha   90.00
_cell.angle_beta   90.00
_cell.angle_gamma   90.00
#
_symmetry.space_group_name_H-M   'P 1'
#
loop_
_entity.id
_entity.type
_entity.pdbx_description
1 polymer ?
#
loop_
_entity_poly.entity_id
_entity_poly.type
_entity_poly.pdbx_seq_one_letter_code
_entity_poly.pdbx_strand_id
1 'polypeptide(L)'
;MKVNKGFTIAVSGKGGVGKTNLSALLIRNLSRRGSVLAVDADPDSNLPQALGVAVGKTVGGVREQIVDLPARHPEASDKAGAFERAMMDVVEETLPFDVVVMGRSEGEGCYCVINNILRQIVDSRADNYDFVVIDCEAGLEHLSRRTTRDVDLLIAVSDATMNGILTAKRVQQLSRELYISFSEVMVVANRITGEAKPLLDRMAEDEGINIAAYIPYDPLIAEXDILGKAVIELPEDSPASIAISEMCQRLVGCAA
;
A
#
# COMPACT_ATOMS: atom_id res chain seq x y z
N MET A 1 18.84 16.49 16.92
CA MET A 1 18.81 15.42 15.91
C MET A 1 17.37 15.24 15.49
N LYS A 2 17.02 15.57 14.24
CA LYS A 2 15.75 15.12 13.67
C LYS A 2 15.90 13.62 13.46
N VAL A 3 15.13 12.83 14.19
CA VAL A 3 14.94 11.42 13.84
C VAL A 3 14.31 11.46 12.46
N ASN A 4 14.99 10.95 11.46
CA ASN A 4 14.43 10.83 10.11
C ASN A 4 13.34 9.78 10.19
N LYS A 5 12.11 10.23 10.35
CA LYS A 5 10.93 9.38 10.25
C LYS A 5 10.77 8.99 8.80
N GLY A 6 10.58 7.71 8.54
CA GLY A 6 10.35 7.22 7.18
C GLY A 6 9.12 7.88 6.55
N PHE A 7 9.23 8.31 5.30
CA PHE A 7 8.12 8.93 4.56
C PHE A 7 7.07 7.87 4.23
N THR A 8 5.89 8.00 4.81
CA THR A 8 4.82 6.99 4.71
C THR A 8 3.81 7.37 3.62
N ILE A 9 3.64 6.47 2.67
CA ILE A 9 2.72 6.61 1.52
C ILE A 9 1.65 5.51 1.63
N ALA A 10 0.38 5.90 1.65
CA ALA A 10 -0.73 4.97 1.56
C ALA A 10 -1.37 5.06 0.17
N VAL A 11 -1.64 3.92 -0.45
CA VAL A 11 -2.28 3.83 -1.76
C VAL A 11 -3.68 3.26 -1.58
N SER A 12 -4.71 4.04 -1.90
CA SER A 12 -6.11 3.65 -1.74
C SER A 12 -6.92 4.02 -2.98
N GLY A 13 -8.15 3.54 -3.07
CA GLY A 13 -9.05 3.79 -4.20
C GLY A 13 -10.03 2.65 -4.40
N LYS A 14 -10.86 2.75 -5.42
CA LYS A 14 -11.87 1.75 -5.76
C LYS A 14 -11.22 0.38 -6.07
N GLY A 15 -11.95 -0.70 -5.86
CA GLY A 15 -11.53 -2.05 -6.26
C GLY A 15 -11.26 -2.11 -7.78
N GLY A 16 -10.20 -2.78 -8.18
CA GLY A 16 -9.86 -3.03 -9.58
C GLY A 16 -9.19 -1.89 -10.33
N VAL A 17 -8.93 -0.73 -9.70
CA VAL A 17 -8.29 0.42 -10.39
C VAL A 17 -6.78 0.27 -10.57
N GLY A 18 -6.16 -0.80 -10.06
CA GLY A 18 -4.73 -1.04 -10.21
C GLY A 18 -3.86 -0.47 -9.10
N LYS A 19 -4.39 -0.37 -7.87
CA LYS A 19 -3.64 0.08 -6.69
C LYS A 19 -2.35 -0.72 -6.49
N THR A 20 -2.47 -2.04 -6.43
CA THR A 20 -1.36 -2.97 -6.19
C THR A 20 -0.25 -2.83 -7.24
N ASN A 21 -0.63 -2.70 -8.52
CA ASN A 21 0.35 -2.51 -9.59
C ASN A 21 1.08 -1.17 -9.45
N LEU A 22 0.33 -0.10 -9.11
CA LEU A 22 0.91 1.20 -8.83
C LEU A 22 1.83 1.14 -7.60
N SER A 23 1.39 0.47 -6.54
CA SER A 23 2.20 0.27 -5.31
C SER A 23 3.51 -0.47 -5.63
N ALA A 24 3.45 -1.55 -6.41
CA ALA A 24 4.65 -2.32 -6.76
C ALA A 24 5.66 -1.49 -7.57
N LEU A 25 5.19 -0.73 -8.57
CA LEU A 25 6.07 0.13 -9.37
C LEU A 25 6.60 1.34 -8.57
N LEU A 26 5.81 1.85 -7.63
CA LEU A 26 6.24 2.89 -6.69
C LEU A 26 7.35 2.36 -5.78
N ILE A 27 7.16 1.17 -5.19
CA ILE A 27 8.17 0.49 -4.35
C ILE A 27 9.47 0.31 -5.15
N ARG A 28 9.39 -0.19 -6.39
CA ARG A 28 10.56 -0.35 -7.27
C ARG A 28 11.34 0.97 -7.45
N ASN A 29 10.62 2.06 -7.68
CA ASN A 29 11.27 3.36 -7.92
C ASN A 29 11.88 3.92 -6.63
N LEU A 30 11.20 3.78 -5.50
CA LEU A 30 11.67 4.27 -4.20
C LEU A 30 12.86 3.46 -3.68
N SER A 31 12.88 2.13 -3.91
CA SER A 31 13.97 1.27 -3.45
C SER A 31 15.32 1.57 -4.12
N ARG A 32 15.32 2.33 -5.22
CA ARG A 32 16.55 2.86 -5.84
C ARG A 32 17.08 4.11 -5.14
N ARG A 33 16.32 4.66 -4.20
CA ARG A 33 16.63 5.94 -3.54
C ARG A 33 16.85 5.78 -2.04
N GLY A 34 16.36 4.70 -1.47
CA GLY A 34 16.50 4.43 -0.05
C GLY A 34 15.85 3.11 0.33
N SER A 35 15.93 2.77 1.61
CA SER A 35 15.33 1.57 2.17
C SER A 35 13.79 1.69 2.15
N VAL A 36 13.10 0.62 1.76
CA VAL A 36 11.63 0.62 1.62
C VAL A 36 11.03 -0.53 2.44
N LEU A 37 10.00 -0.22 3.22
CA LEU A 37 9.09 -1.22 3.79
C LEU A 37 7.82 -1.23 2.95
N ALA A 38 7.58 -2.34 2.25
CA ALA A 38 6.33 -2.59 1.52
C ALA A 38 5.33 -3.26 2.46
N VAL A 39 4.12 -2.70 2.54
CA VAL A 39 3.08 -3.19 3.44
C VAL A 39 1.84 -3.55 2.61
N ASP A 40 1.49 -4.83 2.63
CA ASP A 40 0.23 -5.29 2.03
C ASP A 40 -0.85 -5.29 3.13
N ALA A 41 -1.73 -4.31 3.07
CA ALA A 41 -2.84 -4.14 4.02
C ALA A 41 -4.19 -4.62 3.44
N ASP A 42 -4.14 -5.44 2.38
CA ASP A 42 -5.32 -6.08 1.79
C ASP A 42 -5.35 -7.56 2.22
N PRO A 43 -6.47 -8.06 2.77
CA PRO A 43 -6.58 -9.49 3.09
C PRO A 43 -6.33 -10.43 1.90
N ASP A 44 -6.56 -9.96 0.67
CA ASP A 44 -6.32 -10.78 -0.54
C ASP A 44 -4.83 -10.91 -0.87
N SER A 45 -3.97 -10.07 -0.29
CA SER A 45 -2.51 -10.21 -0.30
C SER A 45 -1.90 -10.35 -1.70
N ASN A 46 -2.25 -9.41 -2.58
CA ASN A 46 -1.82 -9.43 -3.99
C ASN A 46 -0.46 -8.72 -4.20
N LEU A 47 0.00 -7.92 -3.26
CA LEU A 47 1.23 -7.16 -3.40
C LEU A 47 2.48 -8.06 -3.53
N PRO A 48 2.64 -9.15 -2.77
CA PRO A 48 3.78 -10.05 -2.94
C PRO A 48 3.92 -10.59 -4.36
N GLN A 49 2.81 -11.01 -4.99
CA GLN A 49 2.82 -11.48 -6.37
C GLN A 49 3.27 -10.36 -7.32
N ALA A 50 2.76 -9.14 -7.14
CA ALA A 50 3.14 -7.99 -7.96
C ALA A 50 4.62 -7.61 -7.79
N LEU A 51 5.20 -7.89 -6.61
CA LEU A 51 6.61 -7.67 -6.28
C LEU A 51 7.52 -8.86 -6.63
N GLY A 52 6.96 -10.00 -7.02
CA GLY A 52 7.74 -11.20 -7.31
C GLY A 52 8.38 -11.84 -6.08
N VAL A 53 7.76 -11.68 -4.91
CA VAL A 53 8.31 -12.13 -3.63
C VAL A 53 7.47 -13.28 -3.07
N ALA A 54 8.14 -14.34 -2.61
CA ALA A 54 7.49 -15.38 -1.83
C ALA A 54 7.47 -14.98 -0.36
N VAL A 55 6.30 -15.02 0.26
CA VAL A 55 6.12 -14.64 1.67
C VAL A 55 5.85 -15.89 2.51
N GLY A 56 6.69 -16.11 3.50
CA GLY A 56 6.58 -17.28 4.38
C GLY A 56 5.58 -17.10 5.51
N LYS A 57 5.39 -15.89 6.01
CA LYS A 57 4.52 -15.59 7.16
C LYS A 57 3.68 -14.35 6.90
N THR A 58 2.43 -14.38 7.37
CA THR A 58 1.54 -13.22 7.36
C THR A 58 1.13 -12.86 8.79
N VAL A 59 0.69 -11.63 8.99
CA VAL A 59 0.20 -11.15 10.29
C VAL A 59 -0.96 -12.03 10.79
N GLY A 60 -1.90 -12.38 9.89
CA GLY A 60 -3.02 -13.26 10.21
C GLY A 60 -2.56 -14.64 10.63
N GLY A 61 -1.63 -15.25 9.89
CA GLY A 61 -1.10 -16.58 10.20
C GLY A 61 -0.34 -16.62 11.54
N VAL A 62 0.47 -15.60 11.80
CA VAL A 62 1.20 -15.48 13.09
C VAL A 62 0.22 -15.32 14.26
N ARG A 63 -0.83 -14.49 14.08
CA ARG A 63 -1.87 -14.35 15.11
C ARG A 63 -2.50 -15.69 15.48
N GLU A 64 -2.82 -16.52 14.49
CA GLU A 64 -3.43 -17.83 14.73
C GLU A 64 -2.50 -18.76 15.49
N GLN A 65 -1.24 -18.81 15.11
CA GLN A 65 -0.23 -19.59 15.82
C GLN A 65 -0.15 -19.21 17.31
N ILE A 66 -0.23 -17.91 17.62
CA ILE A 66 -0.17 -17.40 19.00
C ILE A 66 -1.45 -17.72 19.77
N VAL A 67 -2.61 -17.60 19.13
CA VAL A 67 -3.91 -17.92 19.77
C VAL A 67 -3.97 -19.41 20.14
N ASP A 68 -3.41 -20.27 19.31
CA ASP A 68 -3.38 -21.73 19.53
C ASP A 68 -2.28 -22.19 20.50
N LEU A 69 -1.31 -21.33 20.84
CA LEU A 69 -0.20 -21.67 21.75
C LEU A 69 -0.67 -22.23 23.12
N PRO A 70 -1.68 -21.65 23.79
CA PRO A 70 -2.14 -22.21 25.07
C PRO A 70 -2.72 -23.62 24.97
N ALA A 71 -3.32 -23.97 23.86
CA ALA A 71 -3.88 -25.31 23.65
C ALA A 71 -2.77 -26.35 23.44
N ARG A 72 -1.64 -25.95 22.85
CA ARG A 72 -0.51 -26.84 22.54
C ARG A 72 0.54 -26.88 23.66
N HIS A 73 0.73 -25.75 24.36
CA HIS A 73 1.75 -25.57 25.40
C HIS A 73 1.20 -24.79 26.61
N PRO A 74 0.45 -25.46 27.52
CA PRO A 74 -0.15 -24.76 28.67
C PRO A 74 0.87 -24.11 29.62
N GLU A 75 2.12 -24.57 29.59
CA GLU A 75 3.20 -24.07 30.45
C GLU A 75 3.97 -22.87 29.89
N ALA A 76 3.62 -22.40 28.68
CA ALA A 76 4.28 -21.23 28.08
C ALA A 76 3.86 -19.95 28.81
N SER A 77 4.67 -19.56 29.77
CA SER A 77 4.41 -18.40 30.65
C SER A 77 4.67 -17.05 29.98
N ASP A 78 5.44 -17.01 28.86
CA ASP A 78 5.87 -15.78 28.20
C ASP A 78 5.13 -15.54 26.88
N LYS A 79 3.82 -15.31 26.98
CA LYS A 79 2.99 -15.00 25.80
C LYS A 79 3.37 -13.66 25.15
N ALA A 80 3.76 -12.67 25.97
CA ALA A 80 4.15 -11.35 25.47
C ALA A 80 5.45 -11.44 24.66
N GLY A 81 6.46 -12.13 25.18
CA GLY A 81 7.71 -12.33 24.45
C GLY A 81 7.56 -13.19 23.20
N ALA A 82 6.68 -14.20 23.23
CA ALA A 82 6.37 -15.00 22.05
C ALA A 82 5.70 -14.14 20.97
N PHE A 83 4.79 -13.26 21.36
CA PHE A 83 4.12 -12.33 20.46
C PHE A 83 5.13 -11.35 19.84
N GLU A 84 5.98 -10.75 20.67
CA GLU A 84 7.02 -9.81 20.17
C GLU A 84 7.96 -10.49 19.16
N ARG A 85 8.44 -11.69 19.47
CA ARG A 85 9.30 -12.46 18.56
C ARG A 85 8.57 -12.76 17.23
N ALA A 86 7.34 -13.22 17.31
CA ALA A 86 6.53 -13.53 16.13
C ALA A 86 6.26 -12.28 15.27
N MET A 87 6.10 -11.11 15.93
CA MET A 87 5.96 -9.81 15.24
C MET A 87 7.24 -9.40 14.51
N MET A 88 8.41 -9.74 15.08
CA MET A 88 9.69 -9.50 14.40
C MET A 88 9.86 -10.40 13.18
N ASP A 89 9.41 -11.63 13.27
CA ASP A 89 9.55 -12.68 12.26
C ASP A 89 8.59 -12.52 11.06
N VAL A 90 7.60 -11.63 11.15
CA VAL A 90 6.61 -11.46 10.07
C VAL A 90 7.10 -10.56 8.93
N VAL A 91 8.19 -9.81 9.18
CA VAL A 91 8.82 -9.00 8.15
C VAL A 91 9.68 -9.93 7.27
N GLU A 92 9.33 -10.04 6.01
CA GLU A 92 10.11 -10.78 5.02
C GLU A 92 11.22 -9.86 4.50
N GLU A 93 12.44 -10.11 4.93
CA GLU A 93 13.61 -9.33 4.51
C GLU A 93 14.02 -9.77 3.10
N THR A 94 13.90 -8.89 2.13
CA THR A 94 14.28 -9.13 0.75
C THR A 94 15.20 -8.03 0.24
N LEU A 95 15.67 -8.14 -0.97
CA LEU A 95 16.42 -7.10 -1.66
C LEU A 95 15.66 -6.73 -2.93
N PRO A 96 15.41 -5.44 -3.19
CA PRO A 96 15.92 -4.24 -2.49
C PRO A 96 14.92 -3.58 -1.52
N PHE A 97 13.95 -4.29 -1.00
CA PHE A 97 12.92 -3.79 -0.06
C PHE A 97 12.50 -4.93 0.88
N ASP A 98 11.93 -4.58 2.02
CA ASP A 98 11.32 -5.56 2.94
C ASP A 98 9.81 -5.55 2.80
N VAL A 99 9.15 -6.68 3.11
CA VAL A 99 7.71 -6.85 2.92
C VAL A 99 7.03 -7.34 4.20
N VAL A 100 5.89 -6.73 4.52
CA VAL A 100 4.96 -7.21 5.56
C VAL A 100 3.60 -7.44 4.89
N VAL A 101 3.01 -8.59 5.15
CA VAL A 101 1.73 -8.97 4.55
C VAL A 101 0.69 -9.21 5.63
N MET A 102 -0.45 -8.54 5.49
CA MET A 102 -1.60 -8.71 6.38
C MET A 102 -2.09 -10.16 6.40
N GLY A 103 -2.42 -10.70 5.24
CA GLY A 103 -2.96 -12.04 5.10
C GLY A 103 -4.38 -12.19 5.65
N ARG A 104 -4.98 -13.31 5.34
CA ARG A 104 -6.31 -13.67 5.87
C ARG A 104 -6.16 -14.37 7.22
N SER A 105 -7.16 -14.21 8.09
CA SER A 105 -7.35 -15.04 9.29
C SER A 105 -8.35 -16.13 8.96
N GLU A 106 -8.01 -17.37 9.24
CA GLU A 106 -8.93 -18.51 9.05
C GLU A 106 -9.85 -18.73 10.27
N GLY A 107 -9.52 -18.12 11.42
CA GLY A 107 -10.29 -18.25 12.65
C GLY A 107 -11.40 -17.22 12.82
N GLU A 108 -12.31 -17.50 13.74
CA GLU A 108 -13.31 -16.53 14.16
C GLU A 108 -12.61 -15.29 14.77
N GLY A 109 -12.86 -14.14 14.21
CA GLY A 109 -12.30 -12.90 14.74
C GLY A 109 -12.43 -11.73 13.77
N CYS A 110 -12.43 -10.56 14.34
CA CYS A 110 -12.52 -9.33 13.58
C CYS A 110 -11.15 -8.99 12.94
N TYR A 111 -11.15 -8.62 11.69
CA TYR A 111 -9.98 -8.03 11.02
C TYR A 111 -9.40 -6.84 11.80
N CYS A 112 -10.17 -6.26 12.72
CA CYS A 112 -9.70 -5.19 13.60
C CYS A 112 -8.46 -5.57 14.42
N VAL A 113 -8.32 -6.83 14.83
CA VAL A 113 -7.16 -7.30 15.57
C VAL A 113 -5.93 -7.36 14.66
N ILE A 114 -6.11 -7.93 13.47
CA ILE A 114 -5.02 -8.06 12.48
C ILE A 114 -4.54 -6.67 12.05
N ASN A 115 -5.48 -5.76 11.77
CA ASN A 115 -5.17 -4.36 11.43
C ASN A 115 -4.39 -3.67 12.55
N ASN A 116 -4.76 -3.91 13.81
CA ASN A 116 -4.05 -3.32 14.96
C ASN A 116 -2.63 -3.88 15.09
N ILE A 117 -2.45 -5.17 14.84
CA ILE A 117 -1.13 -5.82 14.85
C ILE A 117 -0.28 -5.25 13.69
N LEU A 118 -0.83 -5.21 12.48
CA LEU A 118 -0.15 -4.64 11.31
C LEU A 118 0.31 -3.20 11.59
N ARG A 119 -0.57 -2.39 12.19
CA ARG A 119 -0.24 -1.03 12.59
C ARG A 119 0.94 -1.00 13.57
N GLN A 120 0.93 -1.84 14.60
CA GLN A 120 2.02 -1.89 15.58
C GLN A 120 3.35 -2.24 14.92
N ILE A 121 3.35 -3.18 13.96
CA ILE A 121 4.54 -3.53 13.18
C ILE A 121 5.04 -2.30 12.39
N VAL A 122 4.14 -1.67 11.64
CA VAL A 122 4.49 -0.48 10.83
C VAL A 122 5.01 0.64 11.74
N ASP A 123 4.29 0.98 12.81
CA ASP A 123 4.67 2.06 13.73
C ASP A 123 6.04 1.80 14.41
N SER A 124 6.36 0.52 14.71
CA SER A 124 7.62 0.17 15.36
C SER A 124 8.80 0.10 14.39
N ARG A 125 8.53 -0.07 13.09
CA ARG A 125 9.56 -0.29 12.08
C ARG A 125 9.77 0.90 11.14
N ALA A 126 8.76 1.76 10.99
CA ALA A 126 8.78 2.85 9.99
C ALA A 126 10.04 3.72 10.08
N ASP A 127 10.52 3.99 11.29
CA ASP A 127 11.71 4.82 11.52
C ASP A 127 13.01 4.17 11.03
N ASN A 128 13.00 2.87 10.70
CA ASN A 128 14.17 2.15 10.19
C ASN A 128 14.27 2.22 8.65
N TYR A 129 13.27 2.78 7.99
CA TYR A 129 13.21 2.87 6.53
C TYR A 129 13.12 4.33 6.09
N ASP A 130 13.62 4.60 4.90
CA ASP A 130 13.45 5.91 4.27
C ASP A 130 12.01 6.10 3.77
N PHE A 131 11.40 5.01 3.31
CA PHE A 131 10.02 5.00 2.78
C PHE A 131 9.23 3.82 3.32
N VAL A 132 7.93 4.06 3.59
CA VAL A 132 6.95 3.01 3.86
C VAL A 132 5.83 3.15 2.83
N VAL A 133 5.53 2.08 2.10
CA VAL A 133 4.45 2.08 1.10
C VAL A 133 3.39 1.07 1.53
N ILE A 134 2.17 1.55 1.77
CA ILE A 134 1.04 0.74 2.24
C ILE A 134 0.04 0.57 1.10
N ASP A 135 -0.08 -0.65 0.57
CA ASP A 135 -1.11 -1.01 -0.40
C ASP A 135 -2.39 -1.36 0.35
N CYS A 136 -3.41 -0.53 0.21
CA CYS A 136 -4.65 -0.64 0.99
C CYS A 136 -5.76 -1.34 0.21
N GLU A 137 -6.61 -2.06 0.91
CA GLU A 137 -7.88 -2.52 0.39
C GLU A 137 -8.71 -1.33 -0.14
N ALA A 138 -9.79 -1.60 -0.87
CA ALA A 138 -10.68 -0.55 -1.38
C ALA A 138 -11.29 0.27 -0.22
N GLY A 139 -11.12 1.57 -0.28
CA GLY A 139 -11.62 2.51 0.73
C GLY A 139 -10.59 2.89 1.79
N LEU A 140 -10.97 3.76 2.72
CA LEU A 140 -10.12 4.23 3.82
C LEU A 140 -10.49 3.62 5.19
N GLU A 141 -11.46 2.73 5.21
CA GLU A 141 -11.99 2.20 6.48
C GLU A 141 -10.92 1.44 7.27
N HIS A 142 -9.99 0.82 6.58
CA HIS A 142 -8.87 0.10 7.16
C HIS A 142 -7.78 1.05 7.69
N LEU A 143 -7.60 2.20 7.04
CA LEU A 143 -6.67 3.24 7.52
C LEU A 143 -7.23 4.01 8.73
N SER A 144 -8.56 4.05 8.89
CA SER A 144 -9.27 5.08 9.65
C SER A 144 -9.04 5.09 11.17
N ARG A 145 -8.59 4.02 11.77
CA ARG A 145 -8.45 4.01 13.25
C ARG A 145 -7.29 3.17 13.78
N ARG A 146 -6.67 2.32 12.94
CA ARG A 146 -5.85 1.24 13.48
C ARG A 146 -4.66 0.81 12.61
N THR A 147 -4.38 1.52 11.48
CA THR A 147 -3.34 1.05 10.57
C THR A 147 -2.07 1.91 10.57
N THR A 148 -2.18 3.21 10.86
CA THR A 148 -1.01 4.11 10.99
C THR A 148 -1.39 5.36 11.79
N ARG A 149 -0.42 5.96 12.49
CA ARG A 149 -0.64 7.23 13.20
C ARG A 149 -0.64 8.41 12.25
N ASP A 150 0.36 8.49 11.38
CA ASP A 150 0.55 9.60 10.45
C ASP A 150 0.95 9.04 9.10
N VAL A 151 0.24 9.44 8.07
CA VAL A 151 0.56 9.14 6.68
C VAL A 151 0.96 10.47 6.02
N ASP A 152 2.17 10.52 5.49
CA ASP A 152 2.66 11.74 4.86
C ASP A 152 1.92 12.01 3.54
N LEU A 153 1.68 10.95 2.76
CA LEU A 153 0.99 11.07 1.47
C LEU A 153 -0.06 9.97 1.30
N LEU A 154 -1.29 10.37 1.02
CA LEU A 154 -2.35 9.45 0.58
C LEU A 154 -2.52 9.57 -0.93
N ILE A 155 -2.27 8.49 -1.66
CA ILE A 155 -2.52 8.41 -3.10
C ILE A 155 -3.91 7.79 -3.31
N ALA A 156 -4.85 8.59 -3.78
CA ALA A 156 -6.20 8.16 -4.14
C ALA A 156 -6.21 7.79 -5.63
N VAL A 157 -6.23 6.49 -5.91
CA VAL A 157 -6.19 5.98 -7.30
C VAL A 157 -7.59 5.94 -7.89
N SER A 158 -7.76 6.56 -9.05
CA SER A 158 -9.00 6.58 -9.83
C SER A 158 -8.75 5.92 -11.20
N ASP A 159 -9.82 5.51 -11.87
CA ASP A 159 -9.82 5.16 -13.29
C ASP A 159 -10.57 6.25 -14.10
N ALA A 160 -10.65 6.08 -15.42
CA ALA A 160 -11.31 7.05 -16.32
C ALA A 160 -12.85 6.90 -16.28
N THR A 161 -13.42 6.74 -15.08
CA THR A 161 -14.86 6.62 -14.90
C THR A 161 -15.37 7.66 -13.89
N MET A 162 -16.64 8.07 -14.04
CA MET A 162 -17.29 8.94 -13.05
C MET A 162 -17.23 8.32 -11.64
N ASN A 163 -17.46 7.00 -11.53
CA ASN A 163 -17.37 6.32 -10.23
C ASN A 163 -15.96 6.36 -9.64
N GLY A 164 -14.92 6.32 -10.49
CA GLY A 164 -13.52 6.49 -10.05
C GLY A 164 -13.30 7.88 -9.44
N ILE A 165 -13.73 8.93 -10.15
CA ILE A 165 -13.62 10.33 -9.69
C ILE A 165 -14.40 10.53 -8.39
N LEU A 166 -15.64 10.04 -8.31
CA LEU A 166 -16.46 10.17 -7.09
C LEU A 166 -15.82 9.41 -5.91
N THR A 167 -15.22 8.26 -6.18
CA THR A 167 -14.49 7.53 -5.13
C THR A 167 -13.26 8.32 -4.66
N ALA A 168 -12.48 8.89 -5.58
CA ALA A 168 -11.34 9.75 -5.22
C ALA A 168 -11.79 10.97 -4.39
N LYS A 169 -12.90 11.59 -4.78
CA LYS A 169 -13.54 12.70 -4.03
C LYS A 169 -13.90 12.26 -2.61
N ARG A 170 -14.55 11.09 -2.48
CA ARG A 170 -14.91 10.53 -1.17
C ARG A 170 -13.68 10.25 -0.31
N VAL A 171 -12.62 9.69 -0.92
CA VAL A 171 -11.33 9.45 -0.23
C VAL A 171 -10.78 10.78 0.31
N GLN A 172 -10.76 11.84 -0.51
CA GLN A 172 -10.32 13.17 -0.06
C GLN A 172 -11.20 13.74 1.06
N GLN A 173 -12.51 13.54 1.01
CA GLN A 173 -13.42 14.00 2.06
C GLN A 173 -13.16 13.23 3.36
N LEU A 174 -13.13 11.90 3.29
CA LEU A 174 -12.88 11.04 4.44
C LEU A 174 -11.52 11.33 5.09
N SER A 175 -10.50 11.65 4.31
CA SER A 175 -9.18 11.98 4.85
C SER A 175 -9.22 13.21 5.77
N ARG A 176 -10.15 14.13 5.53
CA ARG A 176 -10.35 15.32 6.39
C ARG A 176 -11.18 15.03 7.63
N GLU A 177 -12.06 14.01 7.57
CA GLU A 177 -12.96 13.62 8.65
C GLU A 177 -12.37 12.63 9.63
N LEU A 178 -11.38 11.87 9.18
CA LEU A 178 -10.73 10.84 9.99
C LEU A 178 -9.71 11.45 10.96
N TYR A 179 -9.52 10.79 12.10
CA TYR A 179 -8.53 11.16 13.11
C TYR A 179 -7.10 10.80 12.71
N ILE A 180 -6.86 10.57 11.43
CA ILE A 180 -5.51 10.33 10.87
C ILE A 180 -5.08 11.63 10.19
N SER A 181 -3.90 12.12 10.52
CA SER A 181 -3.35 13.25 9.79
C SER A 181 -2.68 12.77 8.50
N PHE A 182 -3.21 13.22 7.39
CA PHE A 182 -2.55 13.11 6.09
C PHE A 182 -1.93 14.48 5.81
N SER A 183 -0.61 14.50 5.56
CA SER A 183 0.05 15.76 5.22
C SER A 183 -0.36 16.21 3.82
N GLU A 184 -0.57 15.24 2.91
CA GLU A 184 -0.99 15.50 1.54
C GLU A 184 -1.93 14.39 1.03
N VAL A 185 -2.88 14.76 0.16
CA VAL A 185 -3.73 13.80 -0.57
C VAL A 185 -3.57 14.08 -2.07
N MET A 186 -3.10 13.09 -2.80
CA MET A 186 -2.86 13.16 -4.24
C MET A 186 -3.83 12.24 -4.99
N VAL A 187 -4.55 12.76 -5.99
CA VAL A 187 -5.37 11.93 -6.86
C VAL A 187 -4.54 11.53 -8.09
N VAL A 188 -4.48 10.22 -8.35
CA VAL A 188 -3.78 9.65 -9.49
C VAL A 188 -4.78 8.91 -10.38
N ALA A 189 -4.86 9.30 -11.63
CA ALA A 189 -5.71 8.63 -12.62
C ALA A 189 -4.91 7.53 -13.32
N ASN A 190 -5.37 6.29 -13.21
CA ASN A 190 -4.68 5.10 -13.71
C ASN A 190 -5.40 4.50 -14.92
N ARG A 191 -4.64 3.81 -15.78
CA ARG A 191 -5.13 3.14 -17.00
C ARG A 191 -5.78 4.12 -18.01
N ILE A 192 -5.19 5.29 -18.15
CA ILE A 192 -5.78 6.37 -18.95
C ILE A 192 -5.37 6.22 -20.42
N THR A 193 -6.35 6.17 -21.32
CA THR A 193 -6.10 6.29 -22.76
C THR A 193 -6.08 7.76 -23.15
N GLY A 194 -5.39 8.09 -24.24
CA GLY A 194 -5.35 9.46 -24.73
C GLY A 194 -6.73 10.04 -25.05
N GLU A 195 -7.65 9.18 -25.52
CA GLU A 195 -9.03 9.58 -25.84
C GLU A 195 -9.87 9.86 -24.56
N ALA A 196 -9.62 9.13 -23.48
CA ALA A 196 -10.36 9.29 -22.22
C ALA A 196 -9.92 10.52 -21.43
N LYS A 197 -8.67 10.95 -21.58
CA LYS A 197 -8.09 12.03 -20.77
C LYS A 197 -8.90 13.34 -20.82
N PRO A 198 -9.27 13.91 -21.99
CA PRO A 198 -10.01 15.19 -21.99
C PRO A 198 -11.38 15.10 -21.32
N LEU A 199 -12.03 13.95 -21.40
CA LEU A 199 -13.33 13.73 -20.72
C LEU A 199 -13.13 13.63 -19.21
N LEU A 200 -12.10 12.89 -18.79
CA LEU A 200 -11.75 12.74 -17.38
C LEU A 200 -11.40 14.09 -16.75
N ASP A 201 -10.64 14.95 -17.48
CA ASP A 201 -10.26 16.28 -17.00
C ASP A 201 -11.51 17.13 -16.71
N ARG A 202 -12.49 17.12 -17.60
CA ARG A 202 -13.76 17.83 -17.39
C ARG A 202 -14.53 17.27 -16.19
N MET A 203 -14.66 15.95 -16.10
CA MET A 203 -15.32 15.30 -14.98
C MET A 203 -14.66 15.66 -13.64
N ALA A 204 -13.33 15.66 -13.59
CA ALA A 204 -12.58 16.02 -12.40
C ALA A 204 -12.79 17.50 -12.05
N GLU A 205 -12.76 18.38 -13.04
CA GLU A 205 -13.03 19.82 -12.86
C GLU A 205 -14.43 20.06 -12.30
N ASP A 206 -15.46 19.43 -12.89
CA ASP A 206 -16.86 19.54 -12.43
C ASP A 206 -17.02 19.09 -10.97
N GLU A 207 -16.24 18.10 -10.55
CA GLU A 207 -16.27 17.57 -9.18
C GLU A 207 -15.31 18.28 -8.22
N GLY A 208 -14.52 19.23 -8.70
CA GLY A 208 -13.53 19.98 -7.92
C GLY A 208 -12.32 19.12 -7.50
N ILE A 209 -11.94 18.14 -8.35
CA ILE A 209 -10.82 17.23 -8.12
C ILE A 209 -9.64 17.67 -8.98
N ASN A 210 -8.49 17.81 -8.35
CA ASN A 210 -7.22 18.03 -9.07
C ASN A 210 -6.51 16.69 -9.26
N ILE A 211 -6.33 16.26 -10.51
CA ILE A 211 -5.59 15.03 -10.84
C ILE A 211 -4.10 15.39 -10.93
N ALA A 212 -3.30 14.85 -10.02
CA ALA A 212 -1.88 15.18 -9.90
C ALA A 212 -0.99 14.38 -10.87
N ALA A 213 -1.44 13.19 -11.27
CA ALA A 213 -0.69 12.35 -12.21
C ALA A 213 -1.63 11.45 -13.01
N TYR A 214 -1.22 11.17 -14.25
CA TYR A 214 -1.92 10.26 -15.16
C TYR A 214 -1.00 9.11 -15.52
N ILE A 215 -1.42 7.89 -15.18
CA ILE A 215 -0.71 6.67 -15.55
C ILE A 215 -1.40 6.10 -16.80
N PRO A 216 -0.72 6.03 -17.94
CA PRO A 216 -1.34 5.51 -19.15
C PRO A 216 -1.76 4.06 -19.04
N TYR A 217 -2.74 3.66 -19.83
CA TYR A 217 -3.01 2.25 -20.05
C TYR A 217 -1.77 1.61 -20.68
N ASP A 218 -1.32 0.52 -20.08
CA ASP A 218 -0.12 -0.18 -20.53
C ASP A 218 -0.48 -1.66 -20.74
N PRO A 219 -0.52 -2.13 -21.99
CA PRO A 219 -0.90 -3.51 -22.28
C PRO A 219 0.08 -4.54 -21.71
N LEU A 220 1.33 -4.15 -21.46
CA LEU A 220 2.32 -5.06 -20.87
C LEU A 220 1.94 -5.47 -19.43
N ILE A 221 1.23 -4.60 -18.70
CA ILE A 221 0.73 -4.96 -17.36
C ILE A 221 -0.27 -6.12 -17.45
N ALA A 222 -1.19 -6.07 -18.42
CA ALA A 222 -2.13 -7.16 -18.65
C ALA A 222 -1.41 -8.43 -19.09
N GLU A 223 -0.38 -8.31 -19.88
CA GLU A 223 0.46 -9.42 -20.29
C GLU A 223 1.24 -10.06 -19.12
N UNK A 224 1.76 -9.33 -18.21
CA UNK A 224 2.36 -9.66 -17.18
C UNK A 224 1.59 -10.39 -16.42
N ASP A 225 0.36 -10.00 -16.08
CA ASP A 225 -0.68 -10.67 -15.25
C ASP A 225 -1.11 -12.04 -15.82
N ILE A 226 -1.45 -12.11 -17.10
CA ILE A 226 -1.81 -13.37 -17.80
C ILE A 226 -0.68 -14.41 -17.69
N LEU A 227 0.57 -13.97 -17.76
CA LEU A 227 1.74 -14.86 -17.70
C LEU A 227 2.20 -15.18 -16.27
N GLY A 228 1.53 -14.62 -15.26
CA GLY A 228 1.91 -14.79 -13.87
C GLY A 228 3.25 -14.15 -13.52
N LYS A 229 3.68 -13.15 -14.30
CA LYS A 229 4.91 -12.40 -14.05
C LYS A 229 4.67 -11.26 -13.09
N ALA A 230 5.70 -10.94 -12.31
CA ALA A 230 5.62 -9.84 -11.35
C ALA A 230 5.61 -8.48 -12.07
N VAL A 231 4.71 -7.59 -11.68
CA VAL A 231 4.59 -6.23 -12.26
C VAL A 231 5.88 -5.42 -12.03
N ILE A 232 6.61 -5.71 -10.96
CA ILE A 232 7.89 -5.06 -10.69
C ILE A 232 8.92 -5.26 -11.83
N GLU A 233 8.74 -6.31 -12.63
CA GLU A 233 9.62 -6.63 -13.79
C GLU A 233 9.25 -5.86 -15.06
N LEU A 234 8.20 -5.03 -15.02
CA LEU A 234 7.76 -4.25 -16.17
C LEU A 234 8.93 -3.43 -16.74
N PRO A 235 9.14 -3.40 -18.07
CA PRO A 235 10.24 -2.65 -18.66
C PRO A 235 10.22 -1.17 -18.23
N GLU A 236 11.41 -0.60 -18.03
CA GLU A 236 11.55 0.80 -17.58
C GLU A 236 11.04 1.81 -18.59
N ASP A 237 11.08 1.45 -19.87
CA ASP A 237 10.61 2.27 -20.98
C ASP A 237 9.12 2.06 -21.30
N SER A 238 8.42 1.25 -20.52
CA SER A 238 6.96 1.08 -20.66
C SER A 238 6.23 2.36 -20.25
N PRO A 239 5.08 2.66 -20.86
CA PRO A 239 4.35 3.91 -20.56
C PRO A 239 4.02 4.08 -19.07
N ALA A 240 3.60 3.01 -18.39
CA ALA A 240 3.28 3.06 -16.96
C ALA A 240 4.54 3.26 -16.12
N SER A 241 5.65 2.58 -16.44
CA SER A 241 6.92 2.73 -15.72
C SER A 241 7.44 4.17 -15.79
N ILE A 242 7.42 4.76 -16.99
CA ILE A 242 7.85 6.15 -17.20
C ILE A 242 6.99 7.10 -16.34
N ALA A 243 5.67 6.99 -16.44
CA ALA A 243 4.75 7.89 -15.72
C ALA A 243 4.92 7.79 -14.21
N ILE A 244 5.08 6.56 -13.68
CA ILE A 244 5.28 6.35 -12.24
C ILE A 244 6.65 6.86 -11.80
N SER A 245 7.70 6.67 -12.61
CA SER A 245 9.03 7.20 -12.32
C SER A 245 9.01 8.74 -12.23
N GLU A 246 8.35 9.41 -13.17
CA GLU A 246 8.18 10.88 -13.16
C GLU A 246 7.39 11.34 -11.91
N MET A 247 6.34 10.60 -11.55
CA MET A 247 5.58 10.87 -10.33
C MET A 247 6.48 10.75 -9.09
N CYS A 248 7.27 9.66 -9.00
CA CYS A 248 8.22 9.45 -7.88
C CYS A 248 9.27 10.56 -7.78
N GLN A 249 9.77 11.05 -8.91
CA GLN A 249 10.75 12.17 -8.90
C GLN A 249 10.15 13.42 -8.25
N ARG A 250 8.89 13.71 -8.55
CA ARG A 250 8.19 14.87 -7.94
C ARG A 250 7.97 14.65 -6.44
N LEU A 251 7.56 13.45 -6.03
CA LEU A 251 7.33 13.12 -4.63
C LEU A 251 8.60 13.26 -3.79
N VAL A 252 9.71 12.70 -4.24
CA VAL A 252 10.98 12.73 -3.50
C VAL A 252 11.59 14.15 -3.52
N GLY A 253 11.40 14.90 -4.59
CA GLY A 253 11.81 16.31 -4.68
C GLY A 253 11.07 17.23 -3.69
N CYS A 254 9.87 16.85 -3.27
CA CYS A 254 9.10 17.58 -2.24
C CYS A 254 9.42 17.11 -0.81
N ALA A 255 9.97 15.90 -0.67
CA ALA A 255 10.31 15.32 0.64
C ALA A 255 11.71 15.71 1.16
N ALA A 256 12.53 16.33 0.31
CA ALA A 256 13.88 16.84 0.66
C ALA A 256 13.80 18.29 1.15
#